data_198646483433bd3388438bbacc888290
#
_entry.id   198646483433bd3388438bbacc888290
#
_cell.length_a   1.000
_cell.length_b   1.000
_cell.length_c   1.000
_cell.angle_alpha   90.00
_cell.angle_beta   90.00
_cell.angle_gamma   90.00
#
_symmetry.space_group_name_H-M   'P 1'
#
loop_
_entity.id
_entity.type
_entity.pdbx_description
1 polymer ?
#
loop_
_entity_poly.entity_id
_entity_poly.type
_entity_poly.pdbx_seq_one_letter_code
_entity_poly.pdbx_strand_id
1 'polypeptide(L)'
;MGNEVADASVWQARAAAWELAALSLRYPDAELAEAAAGGEWDEAAGEILAALGLPAEVPAAAGEGGCDTAGPAGADALLRALRPEATRLFVGAPEPACSPYEGVWAAEADGVQPLLFVNPRSMEVERFMRSCGLGRPEGTNEPLDHVATECELLERLALRAAGAPASEGAPDGAGLPGGSPAAAYETFLSGHAQAWMPAFAERLAAEARHPFYRAAAAYLGALVG
;
A
#
# COMPACT_ATOMS: atom_id res chain seq x y z
N MET A 1 -10.46 30.49 -1.07
CA MET A 1 -9.17 30.31 -1.78
C MET A 1 -8.05 29.77 -0.88
N GLY A 2 -7.71 30.37 0.28
CA GLY A 2 -6.62 29.84 1.12
C GLY A 2 -6.89 28.45 1.74
N ASN A 3 -8.11 28.16 2.12
CA ASN A 3 -8.50 26.90 2.77
C ASN A 3 -8.61 25.75 1.75
N GLU A 4 -9.08 26.01 0.54
CA GLU A 4 -9.19 25.01 -0.54
C GLU A 4 -7.83 24.56 -1.05
N VAL A 5 -6.84 25.46 -1.13
CA VAL A 5 -5.48 25.10 -1.54
C VAL A 5 -4.77 24.27 -0.46
N ALA A 6 -4.97 24.59 0.82
CA ALA A 6 -4.44 23.81 1.93
C ALA A 6 -5.08 22.40 1.99
N ASP A 7 -6.38 22.30 1.71
CA ASP A 7 -7.07 21.00 1.65
C ASP A 7 -6.57 20.14 0.48
N ALA A 8 -6.40 20.72 -0.70
CA ALA A 8 -5.86 20.01 -1.86
C ALA A 8 -4.43 19.49 -1.64
N SER A 9 -3.58 20.26 -0.94
CA SER A 9 -2.19 19.83 -0.66
C SER A 9 -2.13 18.63 0.30
N VAL A 10 -3.03 18.58 1.28
CA VAL A 10 -3.14 17.42 2.20
C VAL A 10 -3.60 16.17 1.43
N TRP A 11 -4.55 16.31 0.51
CA TRP A 11 -4.99 15.19 -0.32
C TRP A 11 -3.90 14.70 -1.28
N GLN A 12 -3.07 15.60 -1.82
CA GLN A 12 -1.89 15.22 -2.61
C GLN A 12 -0.87 14.46 -1.77
N ALA A 13 -0.59 14.91 -0.54
CA ALA A 13 0.31 14.20 0.36
C ALA A 13 -0.24 12.80 0.73
N ARG A 14 -1.56 12.66 0.97
CA ARG A 14 -2.21 11.36 1.18
C ARG A 14 -2.07 10.45 -0.04
N ALA A 15 -2.24 10.99 -1.25
CA ALA A 15 -2.07 10.22 -2.47
C ALA A 15 -0.64 9.69 -2.62
N ALA A 16 0.36 10.56 -2.47
CA ALA A 16 1.77 10.16 -2.49
C ALA A 16 2.10 9.12 -1.41
N ALA A 17 1.47 9.22 -0.23
CA ALA A 17 1.66 8.25 0.84
C ALA A 17 1.18 6.86 0.45
N TRP A 18 0.02 6.75 -0.14
CA TRP A 18 -0.52 5.46 -0.57
C TRP A 18 0.17 4.92 -1.83
N GLU A 19 0.61 5.79 -2.75
CA GLU A 19 1.44 5.40 -3.88
C GLU A 19 2.74 4.74 -3.41
N LEU A 20 3.48 5.37 -2.49
CA LEU A 20 4.72 4.81 -1.95
C LEU A 20 4.48 3.50 -1.21
N ALA A 21 3.38 3.37 -0.45
CA ALA A 21 3.00 2.12 0.19
C ALA A 21 2.70 1.02 -0.83
N ALA A 22 1.94 1.32 -1.88
CA ALA A 22 1.62 0.37 -2.96
C ALA A 22 2.88 -0.12 -3.68
N LEU A 23 3.77 0.81 -4.06
CA LEU A 23 5.07 0.51 -4.69
C LEU A 23 5.93 -0.40 -3.80
N SER A 24 5.92 -0.17 -2.49
CA SER A 24 6.72 -0.93 -1.52
C SER A 24 6.22 -2.35 -1.29
N LEU A 25 4.92 -2.61 -1.47
CA LEU A 25 4.26 -3.86 -1.09
C LEU A 25 3.84 -4.73 -2.27
N ARG A 26 3.97 -4.23 -3.50
CA ARG A 26 3.86 -5.06 -4.71
C ARG A 26 5.14 -5.89 -4.92
N TYR A 27 5.13 -6.81 -5.89
CA TYR A 27 6.32 -7.57 -6.23
C TYR A 27 7.42 -6.63 -6.73
N PRO A 28 8.66 -6.71 -6.18
CA PRO A 28 9.71 -5.71 -6.43
C PRO A 28 10.20 -5.72 -7.88
N ASP A 29 10.28 -4.53 -8.45
CA ASP A 29 10.79 -4.24 -9.77
C ASP A 29 12.09 -3.40 -9.71
N ALA A 30 12.61 -3.04 -10.88
CA ALA A 30 13.86 -2.28 -10.99
C ALA A 30 13.71 -0.85 -10.44
N GLU A 31 12.56 -0.22 -10.67
CA GLU A 31 12.27 1.15 -10.23
C GLU A 31 12.32 1.25 -8.70
N LEU A 32 11.65 0.33 -8.00
CA LEU A 32 11.70 0.24 -6.55
C LEU A 32 13.13 0.02 -6.04
N ALA A 33 13.88 -0.87 -6.69
CA ALA A 33 15.24 -1.16 -6.28
C ALA A 33 16.19 0.03 -6.50
N GLU A 34 16.02 0.78 -7.57
CA GLU A 34 16.77 2.02 -7.84
C GLU A 34 16.47 3.09 -6.79
N ALA A 35 15.19 3.36 -6.50
CA ALA A 35 14.78 4.33 -5.50
C ALA A 35 15.29 3.96 -4.09
N ALA A 36 15.17 2.69 -3.71
CA ALA A 36 15.64 2.25 -2.39
C ALA A 36 17.19 2.23 -2.27
N ALA A 37 17.90 1.84 -3.33
CA ALA A 37 19.35 1.86 -3.34
C ALA A 37 19.93 3.28 -3.39
N GLY A 38 19.24 4.19 -4.07
CA GLY A 38 19.63 5.61 -4.20
C GLY A 38 19.30 6.46 -2.96
N GLY A 39 18.46 5.95 -2.04
CA GLY A 39 17.98 6.70 -0.88
C GLY A 39 16.72 7.55 -1.16
N GLU A 40 16.27 7.59 -2.39
CA GLU A 40 15.07 8.35 -2.80
C GLU A 40 13.82 7.83 -2.08
N TRP A 41 13.74 6.53 -1.83
CA TRP A 41 12.64 5.95 -1.05
C TRP A 41 12.62 6.49 0.39
N ASP A 42 13.76 6.54 1.07
CA ASP A 42 13.87 7.03 2.45
C ASP A 42 13.54 8.52 2.54
N GLU A 43 14.02 9.32 1.58
CA GLU A 43 13.74 10.74 1.47
C GLU A 43 12.24 10.99 1.26
N ALA A 44 11.63 10.31 0.28
CA ALA A 44 10.21 10.41 0.01
C ALA A 44 9.34 10.00 1.21
N ALA A 45 9.68 8.89 1.87
CA ALA A 45 8.95 8.44 3.07
C ALA A 45 9.01 9.49 4.19
N GLY A 46 10.18 10.07 4.44
CA GLY A 46 10.35 11.12 5.45
C GLY A 46 9.58 12.39 5.13
N GLU A 47 9.65 12.87 3.89
CA GLU A 47 8.94 14.09 3.45
C GLU A 47 7.42 13.90 3.51
N ILE A 48 6.90 12.76 3.06
CA ILE A 48 5.47 12.46 3.07
C ILE A 48 4.93 12.39 4.51
N LEU A 49 5.60 11.65 5.39
CA LEU A 49 5.18 11.55 6.79
C LEU A 49 5.20 12.91 7.49
N ALA A 50 6.24 13.71 7.24
CA ALA A 50 6.32 15.09 7.76
C ALA A 50 5.19 15.98 7.23
N ALA A 51 4.85 15.89 5.94
CA ALA A 51 3.76 16.65 5.32
C ALA A 51 2.38 16.28 5.91
N LEU A 52 2.22 15.02 6.34
CA LEU A 52 1.01 14.52 6.99
C LEU A 52 1.00 14.70 8.51
N GLY A 53 2.10 15.21 9.11
CA GLY A 53 2.25 15.33 10.56
C GLY A 53 2.29 13.99 11.29
N LEU A 54 2.71 12.93 10.61
CA LEU A 54 2.81 11.58 11.15
C LEU A 54 4.21 11.31 11.74
N PRO A 55 4.36 10.33 12.66
CA PRO A 55 5.67 9.95 13.19
C PRO A 55 6.62 9.51 12.08
N ALA A 56 7.84 10.07 12.04
CA ALA A 56 8.83 9.84 10.99
C ALA A 56 9.91 8.81 11.37
N GLU A 57 9.68 7.95 12.36
CA GLU A 57 10.65 6.92 12.76
C GLU A 57 10.56 5.68 11.86
N VAL A 58 11.00 5.84 10.60
CA VAL A 58 11.12 4.73 9.65
C VAL A 58 12.59 4.32 9.55
N PRO A 59 12.93 3.03 9.73
CA PRO A 59 14.30 2.55 9.54
C PRO A 59 14.75 2.76 8.10
N ALA A 60 16.06 2.92 7.87
CA ALA A 60 16.60 3.05 6.51
C ALA A 60 16.31 1.79 5.67
N ALA A 61 15.81 1.98 4.46
CA ALA A 61 15.42 0.90 3.55
C ALA A 61 16.62 0.05 3.09
N ALA A 62 17.80 0.66 2.92
CA ALA A 62 19.03 -0.05 2.59
C ALA A 62 19.71 -0.72 3.80
N GLY A 63 19.26 -0.43 5.03
CA GLY A 63 19.88 -0.91 6.28
C GLY A 63 21.05 -0.08 6.75
N GLU A 64 21.40 -0.22 8.04
CA GLU A 64 22.58 0.40 8.64
C GLU A 64 23.84 -0.32 8.15
N GLY A 65 24.58 0.24 7.24
CA GLY A 65 25.80 -0.34 6.71
C GLY A 65 25.87 -0.39 5.20
N GLY A 66 25.18 0.57 4.55
CA GLY A 66 25.21 0.73 3.11
C GLY A 66 26.62 0.67 2.55
N CYS A 67 27.05 -0.54 2.21
CA CYS A 67 28.09 -0.73 1.22
C CYS A 67 27.61 0.00 -0.03
N ASP A 68 28.49 0.70 -0.72
CA ASP A 68 28.34 1.42 -1.99
C ASP A 68 27.17 0.90 -2.87
N THR A 69 25.92 1.13 -2.42
CA THR A 69 24.69 0.66 -3.09
C THR A 69 24.20 1.65 -4.13
N ALA A 70 24.83 2.82 -4.19
CA ALA A 70 24.49 3.84 -5.16
C ALA A 70 24.88 3.37 -6.58
N GLY A 71 23.93 3.52 -7.51
CA GLY A 71 24.13 3.22 -8.91
C GLY A 71 23.55 1.87 -9.37
N PRO A 72 23.57 1.61 -10.69
CA PRO A 72 22.86 0.46 -11.29
C PRO A 72 23.26 -0.91 -10.72
N ALA A 73 24.53 -1.11 -10.39
CA ALA A 73 25.01 -2.38 -9.84
C ALA A 73 24.46 -2.63 -8.42
N GLY A 74 24.29 -1.57 -7.61
CA GLY A 74 23.69 -1.65 -6.29
C GLY A 74 22.19 -1.94 -6.37
N ALA A 75 21.48 -1.27 -7.28
CA ALA A 75 20.05 -1.51 -7.54
C ALA A 75 19.79 -2.96 -8.00
N ASP A 76 20.60 -3.48 -8.93
CA ASP A 76 20.50 -4.86 -9.37
C ASP A 76 20.78 -5.87 -8.23
N ALA A 77 21.74 -5.58 -7.36
CA ALA A 77 22.03 -6.43 -6.20
C ALA A 77 20.86 -6.40 -5.20
N LEU A 78 20.29 -5.22 -4.94
CA LEU A 78 19.13 -5.05 -4.09
C LEU A 78 17.91 -5.80 -4.65
N LEU A 79 17.61 -5.65 -5.93
CA LEU A 79 16.50 -6.35 -6.58
C LEU A 79 16.63 -7.88 -6.44
N ARG A 80 17.85 -8.41 -6.62
CA ARG A 80 18.12 -9.85 -6.41
C ARG A 80 17.92 -10.29 -4.96
N ALA A 81 18.08 -9.40 -3.98
CA ALA A 81 17.83 -9.69 -2.58
C ALA A 81 16.34 -9.55 -2.22
N LEU A 82 15.65 -8.55 -2.76
CA LEU A 82 14.24 -8.29 -2.47
C LEU A 82 13.29 -9.36 -3.01
N ARG A 83 13.52 -9.87 -4.23
CA ARG A 83 12.61 -10.83 -4.87
C ARG A 83 12.43 -12.15 -4.10
N PRO A 84 13.49 -12.83 -3.66
CA PRO A 84 13.34 -14.03 -2.83
C PRO A 84 12.65 -13.74 -1.49
N GLU A 85 12.95 -12.59 -0.90
CA GLU A 85 12.30 -12.19 0.36
C GLU A 85 10.83 -11.86 0.16
N ALA A 86 10.44 -11.12 -0.88
CA ALA A 86 9.05 -10.91 -1.25
C ALA A 86 8.31 -12.23 -1.46
N THR A 87 8.94 -13.17 -2.19
CA THR A 87 8.36 -14.50 -2.41
C THR A 87 8.13 -15.23 -1.10
N ARG A 88 9.09 -15.21 -0.17
CA ARG A 88 8.95 -15.84 1.15
C ARG A 88 7.85 -15.17 1.99
N LEU A 89 7.82 -13.84 1.99
CA LEU A 89 6.88 -13.06 2.80
C LEU A 89 5.45 -13.20 2.29
N PHE A 90 5.21 -13.05 1.00
CA PHE A 90 3.88 -12.80 0.44
C PHE A 90 3.30 -13.96 -0.39
N VAL A 91 4.16 -14.84 -0.92
CA VAL A 91 3.72 -15.96 -1.77
C VAL A 91 3.88 -17.30 -1.04
N GLY A 92 5.02 -17.55 -0.42
CA GLY A 92 5.38 -18.70 0.43
C GLY A 92 4.74 -20.05 0.11
N ALA A 93 5.42 -21.14 0.42
CA ALA A 93 4.84 -22.49 0.32
C ALA A 93 5.23 -23.31 1.56
N PRO A 94 4.29 -23.94 2.27
CA PRO A 94 2.85 -24.07 1.96
C PRO A 94 2.02 -22.81 2.22
N GLU A 95 2.51 -21.88 3.03
CA GLU A 95 1.84 -20.61 3.37
C GLU A 95 2.84 -19.48 3.38
N PRO A 96 2.43 -18.23 3.01
CA PRO A 96 3.26 -17.04 3.11
C PRO A 96 3.54 -16.71 4.58
N ALA A 97 4.72 -16.16 4.88
CA ALA A 97 5.05 -15.71 6.23
C ALA A 97 4.16 -14.55 6.70
N CYS A 98 3.68 -13.75 5.75
CA CYS A 98 2.78 -12.61 5.96
C CYS A 98 1.83 -12.51 4.77
N SER A 99 0.60 -13.00 4.90
CA SER A 99 -0.36 -12.96 3.78
C SER A 99 -0.69 -11.53 3.39
N PRO A 100 -0.63 -11.17 2.10
CA PRO A 100 -0.92 -9.80 1.65
C PRO A 100 -2.41 -9.55 1.37
N TYR A 101 -3.33 -10.42 1.80
CA TYR A 101 -4.76 -10.35 1.48
C TYR A 101 -5.63 -10.11 2.70
N GLU A 102 -6.48 -9.07 2.68
CA GLU A 102 -7.41 -8.71 3.77
C GLU A 102 -8.26 -9.90 4.22
N GLY A 103 -8.79 -10.67 3.25
CA GLY A 103 -9.66 -11.80 3.54
C GLY A 103 -9.01 -12.89 4.40
N VAL A 104 -7.70 -13.06 4.32
CA VAL A 104 -6.96 -14.01 5.19
C VAL A 104 -6.94 -13.51 6.62
N TRP A 105 -6.64 -12.23 6.84
CA TRP A 105 -6.61 -11.62 8.17
C TRP A 105 -8.00 -11.59 8.82
N ALA A 106 -9.04 -11.29 8.04
CA ALA A 106 -10.39 -11.34 8.55
C ALA A 106 -10.80 -12.76 8.97
N ALA A 107 -10.44 -13.78 8.17
CA ALA A 107 -10.70 -15.17 8.52
C ALA A 107 -9.95 -15.62 9.78
N GLU A 108 -8.69 -15.21 9.94
CA GLU A 108 -7.91 -15.46 11.16
C GLU A 108 -8.58 -14.81 12.38
N ALA A 109 -9.03 -13.55 12.27
CA ALA A 109 -9.71 -12.84 13.35
C ALA A 109 -11.03 -13.51 13.75
N ASP A 110 -11.76 -14.08 12.78
CA ASP A 110 -13.00 -14.81 13.01
C ASP A 110 -12.78 -16.26 13.46
N GLY A 111 -11.53 -16.74 13.52
CA GLY A 111 -11.17 -18.10 13.89
C GLY A 111 -11.60 -19.17 12.87
N VAL A 112 -11.74 -18.76 11.59
CA VAL A 112 -12.11 -19.67 10.48
C VAL A 112 -10.94 -19.88 9.55
N GLN A 113 -10.94 -21.00 8.81
CA GLN A 113 -9.88 -21.27 7.85
C GLN A 113 -9.96 -20.30 6.68
N PRO A 114 -8.87 -19.59 6.33
CA PRO A 114 -8.87 -18.65 5.22
C PRO A 114 -9.05 -19.37 3.88
N LEU A 115 -10.02 -18.93 3.10
CA LEU A 115 -10.26 -19.35 1.73
C LEU A 115 -10.04 -18.13 0.83
N LEU A 116 -8.92 -18.10 0.10
CA LEU A 116 -8.46 -16.96 -0.71
C LEU A 116 -9.49 -16.39 -1.70
N PHE A 117 -10.40 -17.21 -2.23
CA PHE A 117 -11.31 -16.78 -3.31
C PHE A 117 -12.79 -16.68 -2.91
N VAL A 118 -13.15 -17.04 -1.68
CA VAL A 118 -14.56 -17.13 -1.25
C VAL A 118 -14.76 -16.44 0.10
N ASN A 119 -13.87 -15.54 0.48
CA ASN A 119 -14.00 -14.78 1.73
C ASN A 119 -15.01 -13.64 1.53
N PRO A 120 -15.99 -13.44 2.42
CA PRO A 120 -16.91 -12.32 2.37
C PRO A 120 -16.21 -10.96 2.30
N ARG A 121 -15.10 -10.81 3.02
CA ARG A 121 -14.29 -9.58 3.01
C ARG A 121 -13.69 -9.27 1.65
N SER A 122 -13.06 -10.24 1.00
CA SER A 122 -12.52 -10.09 -0.38
C SER A 122 -13.63 -9.65 -1.35
N MET A 123 -14.85 -10.19 -1.18
CA MET A 123 -16.01 -9.81 -2.00
C MET A 123 -16.51 -8.39 -1.70
N GLU A 124 -16.38 -7.91 -0.45
CA GLU A 124 -16.70 -6.54 -0.07
C GLU A 124 -15.73 -5.55 -0.70
N VAL A 125 -14.42 -5.83 -0.62
CA VAL A 125 -13.38 -5.03 -1.29
C VAL A 125 -13.64 -4.96 -2.80
N GLU A 126 -13.86 -6.10 -3.46
CA GLU A 126 -14.15 -6.13 -4.90
C GLU A 126 -15.40 -5.33 -5.26
N ARG A 127 -16.46 -5.40 -4.46
CA ARG A 127 -17.68 -4.62 -4.66
C ARG A 127 -17.41 -3.12 -4.48
N PHE A 128 -16.65 -2.76 -3.48
CA PHE A 128 -16.27 -1.36 -3.24
C PHE A 128 -15.46 -0.81 -4.42
N MET A 129 -14.43 -1.52 -4.85
CA MET A 129 -13.61 -1.11 -6.01
C MET A 129 -14.44 -0.93 -7.28
N ARG A 130 -15.35 -1.86 -7.56
CA ARG A 130 -16.28 -1.74 -8.70
C ARG A 130 -17.17 -0.49 -8.59
N SER A 131 -17.66 -0.15 -7.39
CA SER A 131 -18.45 1.06 -7.18
C SER A 131 -17.63 2.34 -7.39
N CYS A 132 -16.30 2.25 -7.30
CA CYS A 132 -15.37 3.33 -7.64
C CYS A 132 -14.97 3.34 -9.13
N GLY A 133 -15.50 2.43 -9.95
CA GLY A 133 -15.14 2.30 -11.36
C GLY A 133 -13.82 1.54 -11.59
N LEU A 134 -13.37 0.80 -10.60
CA LEU A 134 -12.16 -0.02 -10.67
C LEU A 134 -12.53 -1.50 -10.78
N GLY A 135 -11.82 -2.23 -11.62
CA GLY A 135 -12.04 -3.66 -11.83
C GLY A 135 -10.71 -4.38 -12.00
N ARG A 136 -10.80 -5.71 -12.07
CA ARG A 136 -9.62 -6.53 -12.38
C ARG A 136 -9.15 -6.22 -13.80
N PRO A 137 -7.83 -6.08 -14.03
CA PRO A 137 -7.29 -6.06 -15.38
C PRO A 137 -7.69 -7.34 -16.13
N GLU A 138 -7.95 -7.21 -17.44
CA GLU A 138 -8.25 -8.37 -18.27
C GLU A 138 -7.12 -9.41 -18.20
N GLY A 139 -7.50 -10.68 -18.02
CA GLY A 139 -6.55 -11.80 -17.97
C GLY A 139 -5.90 -12.05 -16.61
N THR A 140 -6.24 -11.29 -15.57
CA THR A 140 -5.78 -11.55 -14.19
C THR A 140 -6.89 -12.16 -13.34
N ASN A 141 -6.52 -13.15 -12.51
CA ASN A 141 -7.41 -13.75 -11.52
C ASN A 141 -6.98 -13.42 -10.07
N GLU A 142 -6.09 -12.46 -9.91
CA GLU A 142 -5.61 -12.07 -8.58
C GLU A 142 -6.74 -11.41 -7.78
N PRO A 143 -6.93 -11.79 -6.49
CA PRO A 143 -7.90 -11.14 -5.62
C PRO A 143 -7.59 -9.65 -5.47
N LEU A 144 -8.63 -8.80 -5.44
CA LEU A 144 -8.46 -7.34 -5.35
C LEU A 144 -8.18 -6.86 -3.92
N ASP A 145 -8.29 -7.71 -2.92
CA ASP A 145 -7.97 -7.44 -1.50
C ASP A 145 -6.49 -7.64 -1.17
N HIS A 146 -5.60 -7.48 -2.17
CA HIS A 146 -4.16 -7.43 -1.96
C HIS A 146 -3.77 -6.06 -1.39
N VAL A 147 -2.88 -6.03 -0.40
CA VAL A 147 -2.45 -4.79 0.29
C VAL A 147 -2.05 -3.67 -0.68
N ALA A 148 -1.25 -3.98 -1.70
CA ALA A 148 -0.85 -2.98 -2.69
C ALA A 148 -2.03 -2.45 -3.50
N THR A 149 -2.98 -3.31 -3.88
CA THR A 149 -4.18 -2.91 -4.64
C THR A 149 -5.12 -2.03 -3.80
N GLU A 150 -5.24 -2.30 -2.51
CA GLU A 150 -5.99 -1.44 -1.59
C GLU A 150 -5.31 -0.08 -1.39
N CYS A 151 -3.97 -0.04 -1.31
CA CYS A 151 -3.20 1.21 -1.30
C CYS A 151 -3.42 2.00 -2.60
N GLU A 152 -3.40 1.36 -3.77
CA GLU A 152 -3.69 1.99 -5.07
C GLU A 152 -5.12 2.57 -5.14
N LEU A 153 -6.09 1.91 -4.53
CA LEU A 153 -7.45 2.47 -4.43
C LEU A 153 -7.45 3.74 -3.58
N LEU A 154 -6.81 3.73 -2.42
CA LEU A 154 -6.72 4.90 -1.52
C LEU A 154 -5.96 6.06 -2.19
N GLU A 155 -4.87 5.78 -2.90
CA GLU A 155 -4.17 6.75 -3.74
C GLU A 155 -5.11 7.43 -4.73
N ARG A 156 -5.82 6.64 -5.54
CA ARG A 156 -6.74 7.16 -6.57
C ARG A 156 -7.87 7.99 -5.98
N LEU A 157 -8.43 7.56 -4.85
CA LEU A 157 -9.47 8.33 -4.17
C LEU A 157 -8.92 9.64 -3.60
N ALA A 158 -7.71 9.64 -3.05
CA ALA A 158 -7.04 10.83 -2.56
C ALA A 158 -6.70 11.80 -3.71
N LEU A 159 -6.19 11.32 -4.86
CA LEU A 159 -5.97 12.14 -6.07
C LEU A 159 -7.27 12.81 -6.54
N ARG A 160 -8.37 12.06 -6.57
CA ARG A 160 -9.69 12.61 -6.92
C ARG A 160 -10.19 13.64 -5.91
N ALA A 161 -9.93 13.42 -4.62
CA ALA A 161 -10.25 14.39 -3.58
C ALA A 161 -9.39 15.67 -3.70
N ALA A 162 -8.16 15.55 -4.21
CA ALA A 162 -7.29 16.68 -4.56
C ALA A 162 -7.76 17.43 -5.84
N GLY A 163 -8.76 16.94 -6.55
CA GLY A 163 -9.30 17.56 -7.77
C GLY A 163 -8.82 16.91 -9.07
N ALA A 164 -8.13 15.78 -9.03
CA ALA A 164 -7.79 15.06 -10.25
C ALA A 164 -9.05 14.58 -10.99
N PRO A 165 -9.06 14.57 -12.34
CA PRO A 165 -10.21 14.11 -13.12
C PRO A 165 -10.44 12.62 -12.91
N ALA A 166 -11.70 12.21 -13.03
CA ALA A 166 -12.06 10.79 -13.05
C ALA A 166 -11.46 10.12 -14.31
N SER A 167 -11.04 8.87 -14.18
CA SER A 167 -10.68 8.05 -15.32
C SER A 167 -11.90 7.82 -16.23
N GLU A 168 -11.67 7.54 -17.51
CA GLU A 168 -12.74 7.25 -18.44
C GLU A 168 -13.61 6.06 -17.96
N GLY A 169 -14.91 6.26 -17.92
CA GLY A 169 -15.88 5.27 -17.43
C GLY A 169 -16.01 5.16 -15.91
N ALA A 170 -15.21 5.87 -15.13
CA ALA A 170 -15.40 5.92 -13.68
C ALA A 170 -16.59 6.80 -13.29
N PRO A 171 -17.33 6.47 -12.21
CA PRO A 171 -18.45 7.29 -11.75
C PRO A 171 -17.98 8.71 -11.39
N ASP A 172 -18.86 9.69 -11.55
CA ASP A 172 -18.63 11.04 -11.02
C ASP A 172 -18.50 11.04 -9.49
N GLY A 173 -18.16 12.18 -8.89
CA GLY A 173 -17.98 12.27 -7.45
C GLY A 173 -19.23 11.86 -6.66
N ALA A 174 -20.44 12.19 -7.16
CA ALA A 174 -21.72 11.87 -6.52
C ALA A 174 -22.08 10.38 -6.63
N GLY A 175 -21.58 9.68 -7.63
CA GLY A 175 -21.76 8.25 -7.83
C GLY A 175 -20.84 7.36 -6.97
N LEU A 176 -19.85 7.94 -6.28
CA LEU A 176 -18.96 7.20 -5.39
C LEU A 176 -19.61 6.84 -4.05
N PRO A 177 -19.12 5.82 -3.35
CA PRO A 177 -19.52 5.55 -1.96
C PRO A 177 -19.40 6.81 -1.09
N GLY A 178 -20.44 7.14 -0.35
CA GLY A 178 -20.51 8.36 0.45
C GLY A 178 -20.71 9.66 -0.33
N GLY A 179 -20.88 9.62 -1.67
CA GLY A 179 -21.21 10.76 -2.50
C GLY A 179 -20.08 11.72 -2.83
N SER A 180 -18.82 11.37 -2.50
CA SER A 180 -17.64 12.15 -2.86
C SER A 180 -16.37 11.30 -2.79
N PRO A 181 -15.28 11.68 -3.48
CA PRO A 181 -13.99 10.99 -3.38
C PRO A 181 -13.44 10.94 -1.95
N ALA A 182 -13.54 12.05 -1.22
CA ALA A 182 -13.10 12.12 0.18
C ALA A 182 -13.91 11.17 1.08
N ALA A 183 -15.24 11.12 0.93
CA ALA A 183 -16.09 10.22 1.71
C ALA A 183 -15.84 8.75 1.36
N ALA A 184 -15.60 8.44 0.08
CA ALA A 184 -15.22 7.09 -0.35
C ALA A 184 -13.86 6.67 0.25
N TYR A 185 -12.89 7.57 0.24
CA TYR A 185 -11.57 7.36 0.86
C TYR A 185 -11.71 7.04 2.36
N GLU A 186 -12.40 7.88 3.12
CA GLU A 186 -12.58 7.68 4.57
C GLU A 186 -13.37 6.40 4.88
N THR A 187 -14.36 6.05 4.04
CA THR A 187 -15.13 4.81 4.20
C THR A 187 -14.24 3.58 3.99
N PHE A 188 -13.41 3.58 2.94
CA PHE A 188 -12.51 2.47 2.67
C PHE A 188 -11.38 2.38 3.71
N LEU A 189 -10.77 3.51 4.04
CA LEU A 189 -9.71 3.58 5.06
C LEU A 189 -10.17 2.98 6.38
N SER A 190 -11.30 3.47 6.93
CA SER A 190 -11.79 3.03 8.23
C SER A 190 -12.43 1.63 8.22
N GLY A 191 -13.10 1.26 7.13
CA GLY A 191 -13.82 -0.02 7.03
C GLY A 191 -12.97 -1.20 6.59
N HIS A 192 -11.87 -0.95 5.89
CA HIS A 192 -10.96 -1.96 5.33
C HIS A 192 -9.53 -1.75 5.83
N ALA A 193 -8.78 -0.81 5.28
CA ALA A 193 -7.35 -0.66 5.54
C ALA A 193 -6.99 -0.65 7.04
N GLN A 194 -7.62 0.20 7.84
CA GLN A 194 -7.38 0.27 9.29
C GLN A 194 -7.85 -0.96 10.07
N ALA A 195 -8.69 -1.80 9.48
CA ALA A 195 -9.17 -3.01 10.16
C ALA A 195 -8.13 -4.13 10.19
N TRP A 196 -7.20 -4.18 9.23
CA TRP A 196 -6.24 -5.29 9.13
C TRP A 196 -4.78 -4.87 8.88
N MET A 197 -4.54 -3.77 8.16
CA MET A 197 -3.17 -3.34 7.83
C MET A 197 -2.28 -3.04 9.05
N PRO A 198 -2.77 -2.58 10.21
CA PRO A 198 -1.93 -2.47 11.42
C PRO A 198 -1.34 -3.84 11.82
N ALA A 199 -2.17 -4.88 11.90
CA ALA A 199 -1.71 -6.24 12.24
C ALA A 199 -0.80 -6.82 11.16
N PHE A 200 -1.09 -6.55 9.87
CA PHE A 200 -0.22 -6.90 8.75
C PHE A 200 1.16 -6.22 8.89
N ALA A 201 1.21 -4.92 9.17
CA ALA A 201 2.45 -4.17 9.34
C ALA A 201 3.30 -4.71 10.51
N GLU A 202 2.67 -5.01 11.65
CA GLU A 202 3.35 -5.64 12.79
C GLU A 202 3.94 -7.01 12.41
N ARG A 203 3.16 -7.87 11.75
CA ARG A 203 3.62 -9.18 11.29
C ARG A 203 4.73 -9.05 10.28
N LEU A 204 4.60 -8.12 9.31
CA LEU A 204 5.63 -7.86 8.29
C LEU A 204 6.93 -7.40 8.95
N ALA A 205 6.89 -6.50 9.91
CA ALA A 205 8.07 -6.03 10.64
C ALA A 205 8.77 -7.19 11.39
N ALA A 206 7.99 -8.09 12.02
CA ALA A 206 8.51 -9.24 12.77
C ALA A 206 9.13 -10.32 11.84
N GLU A 207 8.50 -10.59 10.70
CA GLU A 207 8.92 -11.64 9.78
C GLU A 207 10.00 -11.20 8.78
N ALA A 208 10.12 -9.90 8.50
CA ALA A 208 11.03 -9.37 7.49
C ALA A 208 12.49 -9.56 7.87
N ARG A 209 13.25 -10.23 7.01
CA ARG A 209 14.70 -10.41 7.13
C ARG A 209 15.47 -9.27 6.47
N HIS A 210 14.93 -8.75 5.37
CA HIS A 210 15.53 -7.63 4.66
C HIS A 210 15.10 -6.28 5.27
N PRO A 211 16.05 -5.31 5.46
CA PRO A 211 15.74 -3.99 6.04
C PRO A 211 14.63 -3.24 5.34
N PHE A 212 14.59 -3.29 4.01
CA PHE A 212 13.57 -2.66 3.19
C PHE A 212 12.15 -3.01 3.65
N TYR A 213 11.84 -4.30 3.88
CA TYR A 213 10.47 -4.68 4.30
C TYR A 213 10.17 -4.29 5.75
N ARG A 214 11.18 -4.14 6.61
CA ARG A 214 10.98 -3.53 7.93
C ARG A 214 10.68 -2.03 7.82
N ALA A 215 11.35 -1.34 6.90
CA ALA A 215 11.07 0.07 6.61
C ALA A 215 9.65 0.26 6.03
N ALA A 216 9.29 -0.55 5.03
CA ALA A 216 7.94 -0.54 4.44
C ALA A 216 6.84 -0.86 5.47
N ALA A 217 7.10 -1.80 6.40
CA ALA A 217 6.19 -2.11 7.49
C ALA A 217 6.00 -0.94 8.46
N ALA A 218 7.09 -0.29 8.87
CA ALA A 218 7.04 0.88 9.74
C ALA A 218 6.32 2.06 9.07
N TYR A 219 6.59 2.27 7.78
CA TYR A 219 5.92 3.29 6.98
C TYR A 219 4.42 3.04 6.88
N LEU A 220 4.00 1.83 6.50
CA LEU A 220 2.58 1.47 6.45
C LEU A 220 1.91 1.62 7.82
N GLY A 221 2.57 1.15 8.89
CA GLY A 221 2.07 1.30 10.25
C GLY A 221 1.81 2.75 10.65
N ALA A 222 2.67 3.68 10.23
CA ALA A 222 2.47 5.11 10.47
C ALA A 222 1.26 5.70 9.71
N LEU A 223 0.90 5.13 8.55
CA LEU A 223 -0.26 5.59 7.76
C LEU A 223 -1.61 5.12 8.32
N VAL A 224 -1.64 3.96 9.00
CA VAL A 224 -2.89 3.30 9.43
C VAL A 224 -3.09 3.29 10.95
N GLY A 225 -2.10 3.79 11.71
CA GLY A 225 -2.08 3.83 13.17
C GLY A 225 -2.86 4.95 13.83
#